data_f9a9b6f462411340643a743cfefe7f6f
#
_entry.id   f9a9b6f462411340643a743cfefe7f6f
#
_cell.length_a   1.000
_cell.length_b   1.000
_cell.length_c   1.000
_cell.angle_alpha   90.00
_cell.angle_beta   90.00
_cell.angle_gamma   90.00
#
_symmetry.space_group_name_H-M   'P 1'
#
loop_
_entity.id
_entity.type
_entity.pdbx_description
1 polymer ?
#
loop_
_entity_poly.entity_id
_entity_poly.type
_entity_poly.pdbx_seq_one_letter_code
_entity_poly.pdbx_strand_id
1 'polypeptide(L)' 'MRYVLFDDHFDEVGTYDSIYELRKFLCDRKYELDCDKDIGDTFDYIKHIKWHFDIRQD' A
#
# COMPACT_ATOMS: atom_id res chain seq x y z
N MET A 1 -5.03 11.93 7.97
CA MET A 1 -5.04 10.47 7.86
C MET A 1 -3.75 10.01 7.18
N ARG A 2 -3.09 9.03 7.74
CA ARG A 2 -1.86 8.47 7.18
C ARG A 2 -1.97 6.98 7.00
N TYR A 3 -1.34 6.49 5.96
CA TYR A 3 -1.28 5.06 5.67
C TYR A 3 0.16 4.59 5.91
N VAL A 4 0.33 3.62 6.80
CA VAL A 4 1.63 3.04 7.08
C VAL A 4 1.66 1.65 6.46
N LEU A 5 2.65 1.39 5.62
CA LEU A 5 2.79 0.12 4.93
C LEU A 5 3.87 -0.72 5.60
N PHE A 6 3.56 -1.99 5.82
CA PHE A 6 4.47 -2.97 6.39
C PHE A 6 4.64 -4.13 5.41
N ASP A 7 5.82 -4.69 5.37
CA ASP A 7 6.07 -5.88 4.53
C ASP A 7 5.55 -7.16 5.21
N ASP A 8 5.90 -8.31 4.65
CA ASP A 8 5.47 -9.60 5.17
C ASP A 8 6.13 -9.96 6.52
N HIS A 9 7.17 -9.26 6.90
CA HIS A 9 7.82 -9.41 8.20
C HIS A 9 7.38 -8.36 9.21
N PHE A 10 6.37 -7.55 8.87
CA PHE A 10 5.90 -6.42 9.68
C PHE A 10 6.93 -5.32 9.88
N ASP A 11 7.93 -5.24 9.00
CA ASP A 11 8.86 -4.12 8.99
C ASP A 11 8.22 -2.95 8.22
N GLU A 12 8.35 -1.74 8.76
CA GLU A 12 7.76 -0.57 8.12
C GLU A 12 8.47 -0.25 6.81
N VAL A 13 7.69 -0.21 5.74
CA VAL A 13 8.19 0.12 4.40
C VAL A 13 8.15 1.63 4.18
N GLY A 14 7.07 2.28 4.63
CA GLY A 14 6.93 3.72 4.48
C GLY A 14 5.60 4.22 4.99
N THR A 15 5.47 5.54 5.04
CA THR A 15 4.26 6.23 5.45
C THR A 15 3.80 7.13 4.31
N TYR A 16 2.50 7.13 4.02
CA TYR A 16 1.93 7.85 2.89
C TYR A 16 0.74 8.67 3.34
N ASP A 17 0.61 9.88 2.80
CA ASP A 17 -0.46 10.80 3.17
C ASP A 17 -1.79 10.47 2.51
N SER A 18 -1.77 9.71 1.44
CA SER A 18 -2.98 9.29 0.73
C SER A 18 -2.83 7.89 0.19
N ILE A 19 -3.99 7.27 -0.10
CA ILE A 19 -3.99 5.95 -0.73
C ILE A 19 -3.39 6.02 -2.14
N TYR A 20 -3.47 7.15 -2.79
CA TYR A 20 -2.89 7.33 -4.12
C TYR A 20 -1.37 7.24 -4.08
N GLU A 21 -0.76 7.84 -3.07
CA GLU A 21 0.70 7.76 -2.91
C GLU A 21 1.15 6.34 -2.57
N LEU A 22 0.40 5.65 -1.73
CA LEU A 22 0.66 4.25 -1.41
C LEU A 22 0.60 3.39 -2.68
N ARG A 23 -0.45 3.59 -3.47
CA ARG A 23 -0.63 2.87 -4.72
C ARG A 23 0.50 3.16 -5.70
N LYS A 24 0.91 4.42 -5.80
CA LYS A 24 2.00 4.81 -6.67
C LYS A 24 3.31 4.12 -6.28
N PHE A 25 3.57 4.02 -4.99
CA PHE A 25 4.75 3.31 -4.51
C PHE A 25 4.74 1.85 -4.98
N LEU A 26 3.60 1.18 -4.85
CA LEU A 26 3.47 -0.21 -5.27
C LEU A 26 3.65 -0.36 -6.78
N CYS A 27 3.13 0.58 -7.57
CA CYS A 27 3.32 0.57 -9.01
C CYS A 27 4.79 0.79 -9.39
N ASP A 28 5.45 1.74 -8.74
CA ASP A 28 6.84 2.10 -9.07
C ASP A 28 7.82 0.98 -8.73
N ARG A 29 7.46 0.11 -7.81
CA ARG A 29 8.30 -1.03 -7.42
C ARG A 29 8.09 -2.24 -8.33
N LYS A 30 7.35 -2.08 -9.43
CA LYS A 30 7.09 -3.14 -10.40
C LYS A 30 6.36 -4.35 -9.82
N TYR A 31 5.61 -4.13 -8.76
CA TYR A 31 4.66 -5.15 -8.32
C TYR A 31 3.59 -5.29 -9.41
N GLU A 32 2.92 -6.43 -9.44
CA GLU A 32 1.92 -6.71 -10.48
C GLU A 32 0.62 -5.93 -10.29
N LEU A 33 0.68 -4.82 -9.57
CA LEU A 33 -0.47 -3.95 -9.37
C LEU A 33 -0.71 -3.10 -10.61
N ASP A 34 -1.92 -3.18 -11.12
CA ASP A 34 -2.35 -2.34 -12.24
C ASP A 34 -2.66 -0.95 -11.71
N CYS A 35 -1.86 0.03 -12.12
CA CYS A 35 -2.00 1.40 -11.66
C CYS A 35 -3.28 2.08 -12.14
N ASP A 36 -3.91 1.54 -13.19
CA ASP A 36 -5.13 2.10 -13.76
C ASP A 36 -6.39 1.53 -13.12
N LYS A 37 -6.26 0.55 -12.24
CA LYS A 37 -7.41 -0.05 -11.57
C LYS A 37 -7.90 0.80 -10.40
N ASP A 38 -9.10 0.46 -9.91
CA ASP A 38 -9.73 1.11 -8.79
C ASP A 38 -8.84 1.03 -7.54
N ILE A 39 -8.88 2.09 -6.74
CA ILE A 39 -8.14 2.19 -5.48
C ILE A 39 -8.48 1.04 -4.53
N GLY A 40 -9.72 0.54 -4.57
CA GLY A 40 -10.13 -0.61 -3.76
C GLY A 40 -9.22 -1.83 -3.96
N ASP A 41 -8.69 -2.00 -5.15
CA ASP A 41 -7.78 -3.12 -5.44
C ASP A 41 -6.45 -3.01 -4.71
N THR A 42 -6.08 -1.82 -4.25
CA THR A 42 -4.82 -1.61 -3.55
C THR A 42 -4.75 -2.41 -2.26
N PHE A 43 -5.82 -2.38 -1.47
CA PHE A 43 -5.87 -3.12 -0.22
C PHE A 43 -5.88 -4.63 -0.46
N ASP A 44 -6.62 -5.06 -1.47
CA ASP A 44 -6.66 -6.48 -1.84
C ASP A 44 -5.29 -6.96 -2.30
N TYR A 45 -4.58 -6.13 -3.07
CA TYR A 45 -3.24 -6.46 -3.53
C TYR A 45 -2.27 -6.58 -2.36
N ILE A 46 -2.32 -5.65 -1.41
CA ILE A 46 -1.47 -5.71 -0.23
C ILE A 46 -1.68 -7.04 0.51
N LYS A 47 -2.91 -7.45 0.68
CA LYS A 47 -3.23 -8.74 1.31
C LYS A 47 -2.74 -9.92 0.48
N HIS A 48 -2.83 -9.81 -0.83
CA HIS A 48 -2.41 -10.87 -1.74
C HIS A 48 -0.90 -11.16 -1.62
N ILE A 49 -0.10 -10.12 -1.50
CA ILE A 49 1.35 -10.27 -1.33
C ILE A 49 1.75 -10.50 0.13
N LYS A 50 0.76 -10.64 1.01
CA LYS A 50 0.93 -10.89 2.45
C LYS A 50 1.62 -9.75 3.19
N TRP A 51 1.49 -8.55 2.66
CA TRP A 51 1.92 -7.34 3.34
C TRP A 51 0.79 -6.82 4.22
N HIS A 52 1.09 -5.82 5.03
CA HIS A 52 0.15 -5.26 6.00
C HIS A 52 0.12 -3.75 5.89
N PHE A 53 -0.97 -3.16 6.34
CA PHE A 53 -1.05 -1.71 6.39
C PHE A 53 -1.82 -1.28 7.63
N ASP A 54 -1.59 -0.04 8.05
CA ASP A 54 -2.30 0.57 9.16
C ASP A 54 -2.75 1.96 8.73
N ILE A 55 -3.91 2.38 9.23
CA ILE A 55 -4.45 3.70 8.95
C ILE A 55 -4.41 4.48 10.25
N ARG A 56 -3.67 5.57 10.25
CA ARG A 56 -3.51 6.41 11.44
C ARG A 56 -4.16 7.77 11.20
N GLN A 57 -4.87 8.24 12.21
CA GLN A 57 -5.44 9.58 12.20
C GLN A 57 -4.61 10.45 13.11
N ASP A 58 -4.18 11.59 12.58
CA ASP A 58 -3.41 12.56 13.36
C ASP A 58 -4.32 13.40 14.24
#